data_9cc96d2d73a8e91e2efeb4021e7cec7d
#
_entry.id   9cc96d2d73a8e91e2efeb4021e7cec7d
#
_cell.length_a   1.000
_cell.length_b   1.000
_cell.length_c   1.000
_cell.angle_alpha   90.00
_cell.angle_beta   90.00
_cell.angle_gamma   90.00
#
_symmetry.space_group_name_H-M   'P 1'
#
loop_
_entity.id
_entity.type
_entity.pdbx_description
1 polymer ?
#
loop_
_entity_poly.entity_id
_entity_poly.type
_entity_poly.pdbx_seq_one_letter_code
_entity_poly.pdbx_strand_id
1 'polypeptide(L)'
;MSLVGPGRAGMAFARSWISAGGNLCEVIARDPSRARESAMDIGGGSPRGLDESHAGCDILVLAVPDDAIAPAARSLAGRLRCRAAFHFSGALAAAALNPLKSSGAALGSLHPLRVFMGASAETWSDAFVAIEGDADAVDIGENLVRAIGGRPRRIAPEAKPLYHAAATLAAGGTVAVVSFAARAWQEAGIPEEEGRRALGDLAARAAEAAASRGFEEAFTG
;
A
#
# COMPACT_ATOMS: atom_id res chain seq x y z
N MET A 1 -13.39 -10.53 -2.80
CA MET A 1 -11.97 -10.20 -2.94
C MET A 1 -11.13 -11.16 -2.11
N SER A 2 -9.95 -11.57 -2.59
CA SER A 2 -8.95 -12.32 -1.81
C SER A 2 -7.69 -11.48 -1.62
N LEU A 3 -7.09 -11.53 -0.42
CA LEU A 3 -5.89 -10.77 -0.04
C LEU A 3 -4.71 -11.72 0.17
N VAL A 4 -3.60 -11.48 -0.50
CA VAL A 4 -2.31 -12.15 -0.33
C VAL A 4 -1.34 -11.23 0.37
N GLY A 5 -0.74 -11.69 1.46
CA GLY A 5 0.20 -10.90 2.24
C GLY A 5 -0.48 -9.91 3.18
N PRO A 6 -1.02 -10.35 4.31
CA PRO A 6 -1.68 -9.48 5.28
C PRO A 6 -0.65 -8.72 6.14
N GLY A 7 0.13 -7.86 5.47
CA GLY A 7 0.96 -6.84 6.07
C GLY A 7 0.14 -5.58 6.43
N ARG A 8 0.82 -4.53 6.93
CA ARG A 8 0.16 -3.30 7.40
C ARG A 8 -0.77 -2.67 6.35
N ALA A 9 -0.29 -2.45 5.15
CA ALA A 9 -1.09 -1.87 4.05
C ALA A 9 -2.22 -2.79 3.61
N GLY A 10 -1.97 -4.11 3.51
CA GLY A 10 -2.96 -5.11 3.13
C GLY A 10 -4.08 -5.23 4.15
N MET A 11 -3.76 -5.24 5.44
CA MET A 11 -4.77 -5.29 6.50
C MET A 11 -5.61 -4.02 6.54
N ALA A 12 -4.99 -2.84 6.43
CA ALA A 12 -5.71 -1.57 6.34
C ALA A 12 -6.66 -1.53 5.13
N PHE A 13 -6.22 -2.05 3.97
CA PHE A 13 -7.04 -2.17 2.77
C PHE A 13 -8.23 -3.11 2.99
N ALA A 14 -8.00 -4.31 3.53
CA ALA A 14 -9.04 -5.30 3.76
C ALA A 14 -10.10 -4.79 4.77
N ARG A 15 -9.68 -4.10 5.83
CA ARG A 15 -10.62 -3.45 6.78
C ARG A 15 -11.45 -2.37 6.09
N SER A 16 -10.83 -1.51 5.26
CA SER A 16 -11.55 -0.50 4.48
C SER A 16 -12.58 -1.16 3.55
N TRP A 17 -12.21 -2.29 2.91
CA TRP A 17 -13.09 -3.04 2.03
C TRP A 17 -14.31 -3.61 2.77
N ILE A 18 -14.10 -4.27 3.91
CA ILE A 18 -15.19 -4.81 4.74
C ILE A 18 -16.08 -3.67 5.26
N SER A 19 -15.50 -2.57 5.72
CA SER A 19 -16.27 -1.39 6.20
C SER A 19 -17.12 -0.75 5.11
N ALA A 20 -16.71 -0.86 3.85
CA ALA A 20 -17.50 -0.44 2.69
C ALA A 20 -18.55 -1.46 2.24
N GLY A 21 -18.78 -2.54 3.01
CA GLY A 21 -19.73 -3.61 2.70
C GLY A 21 -19.18 -4.68 1.74
N GLY A 22 -17.88 -4.66 1.47
CA GLY A 22 -17.23 -5.62 0.58
C GLY A 22 -17.03 -6.98 1.23
N ASN A 23 -17.10 -8.06 0.44
CA ASN A 23 -16.86 -9.42 0.90
C ASN A 23 -15.36 -9.78 0.76
N LEU A 24 -14.69 -10.17 1.86
CA LEU A 24 -13.34 -10.72 1.87
C LEU A 24 -13.46 -12.26 1.86
N CYS A 25 -13.09 -12.89 0.74
CA CYS A 25 -13.19 -14.33 0.55
C CYS A 25 -12.08 -15.07 1.30
N GLU A 26 -10.83 -14.70 1.04
CA GLU A 26 -9.67 -15.36 1.61
C GLU A 26 -8.61 -14.36 2.08
N VAL A 27 -7.92 -14.71 3.16
CA VAL A 27 -6.67 -14.10 3.61
C VAL A 27 -5.56 -15.13 3.44
N ILE A 28 -4.63 -14.86 2.55
CA ILE A 28 -3.62 -15.80 2.08
C ILE A 28 -2.23 -15.36 2.57
N ALA A 29 -1.50 -16.26 3.22
CA ALA A 29 -0.12 -16.02 3.63
C ALA A 29 0.74 -17.28 3.41
N ARG A 30 2.07 -17.12 3.39
CA ARG A 30 3.01 -18.26 3.35
C ARG A 30 2.90 -19.14 4.60
N ASP A 31 2.70 -18.49 5.75
CA ASP A 31 2.44 -19.15 7.02
C ASP A 31 0.92 -19.17 7.28
N PRO A 32 0.28 -20.35 7.35
CA PRO A 32 -1.14 -20.47 7.63
C PRO A 32 -1.56 -19.93 9.01
N SER A 33 -0.66 -19.92 9.99
CA SER A 33 -0.94 -19.33 11.31
C SER A 33 -1.10 -17.82 11.18
N ARG A 34 -0.22 -17.17 10.42
CA ARG A 34 -0.31 -15.74 10.11
C ARG A 34 -1.58 -15.39 9.34
N ALA A 35 -2.00 -16.24 8.38
CA ALA A 35 -3.26 -16.03 7.67
C ALA A 35 -4.46 -16.05 8.64
N ARG A 36 -4.47 -17.00 9.60
CA ARG A 36 -5.53 -17.13 10.59
C ARG A 36 -5.60 -15.94 11.55
N GLU A 37 -4.47 -15.55 12.14
CA GLU A 37 -4.38 -14.38 13.01
C GLU A 37 -4.86 -13.12 12.30
N SER A 38 -4.41 -12.92 11.07
CA SER A 38 -4.77 -11.73 10.27
C SER A 38 -6.24 -11.72 9.87
N ALA A 39 -6.82 -12.87 9.52
CA ALA A 39 -8.26 -12.96 9.22
C ALA A 39 -9.12 -12.61 10.44
N MET A 40 -8.70 -13.05 11.63
CA MET A 40 -9.36 -12.68 12.90
C MET A 40 -9.25 -11.17 13.17
N ASP A 41 -8.06 -10.59 13.02
CA ASP A 41 -7.80 -9.18 13.27
C ASP A 41 -8.47 -8.25 12.22
N ILE A 42 -8.59 -8.70 10.98
CA ILE A 42 -9.34 -8.00 9.93
C ILE A 42 -10.86 -8.11 10.16
N GLY A 43 -11.32 -9.19 10.79
CA GLY A 43 -12.74 -9.48 11.02
C GLY A 43 -13.42 -10.18 9.83
N GLY A 44 -12.67 -10.93 9.02
CA GLY A 44 -13.24 -11.67 7.87
C GLY A 44 -12.21 -12.37 7.00
N GLY A 45 -12.70 -13.15 6.04
CA GLY A 45 -11.90 -13.93 5.12
C GLY A 45 -11.51 -15.31 5.66
N SER A 46 -11.55 -16.35 4.81
CA SER A 46 -11.07 -17.68 5.15
C SER A 46 -9.54 -17.71 5.11
N PRO A 47 -8.84 -18.11 6.18
CA PRO A 47 -7.39 -18.18 6.18
C PRO A 47 -6.90 -19.33 5.28
N ARG A 48 -5.88 -19.07 4.44
CA ARG A 48 -5.28 -20.03 3.50
C ARG A 48 -3.77 -19.91 3.47
N GLY A 49 -3.11 -21.04 3.22
CA GLY A 49 -1.71 -21.08 2.81
C GLY A 49 -1.56 -20.72 1.33
N LEU A 50 -0.43 -20.16 0.94
CA LEU A 50 -0.19 -19.75 -0.45
C LEU A 50 -0.21 -20.94 -1.44
N ASP A 51 0.18 -22.14 -0.99
CA ASP A 51 0.28 -23.36 -1.81
C ASP A 51 -0.99 -24.23 -1.78
N GLU A 52 -2.03 -23.80 -1.07
CA GLU A 52 -3.31 -24.50 -1.03
C GLU A 52 -4.14 -24.25 -2.31
N SER A 53 -5.25 -24.97 -2.46
CA SER A 53 -6.28 -24.67 -3.47
C SER A 53 -7.09 -23.47 -3.02
N HIS A 54 -7.35 -22.57 -3.93
CA HIS A 54 -8.06 -21.32 -3.67
C HIS A 54 -9.43 -21.29 -4.34
N ALA A 55 -10.40 -20.70 -3.67
CA ALA A 55 -11.65 -20.33 -4.27
C ALA A 55 -11.43 -19.21 -5.31
N GLY A 56 -12.24 -19.16 -6.37
CA GLY A 56 -12.24 -18.01 -7.29
C GLY A 56 -12.74 -16.76 -6.59
N CYS A 57 -12.28 -15.61 -7.02
CA CYS A 57 -12.71 -14.30 -6.54
C CYS A 57 -12.78 -13.30 -7.69
N ASP A 58 -13.56 -12.22 -7.54
CA ASP A 58 -13.57 -11.16 -8.56
C ASP A 58 -12.26 -10.39 -8.56
N ILE A 59 -11.71 -10.11 -7.38
CA ILE A 59 -10.51 -9.27 -7.20
C ILE A 59 -9.49 -10.00 -6.33
N LEU A 60 -8.27 -10.10 -6.83
CA LEU A 60 -7.10 -10.57 -6.11
C LEU A 60 -6.18 -9.40 -5.80
N VAL A 61 -5.73 -9.27 -4.55
CA VAL A 61 -4.80 -8.23 -4.13
C VAL A 61 -3.54 -8.86 -3.53
N LEU A 62 -2.37 -8.50 -4.07
CA LEU A 62 -1.07 -8.90 -3.55
C LEU A 62 -0.42 -7.73 -2.79
N ALA A 63 -0.51 -7.76 -1.47
CA ALA A 63 0.08 -6.77 -0.55
C ALA A 63 1.36 -7.33 0.11
N VAL A 64 2.25 -7.83 -0.72
CA VAL A 64 3.55 -8.42 -0.33
C VAL A 64 4.71 -7.49 -0.71
N PRO A 65 5.93 -7.67 -0.17
CA PRO A 65 7.12 -6.95 -0.63
C PRO A 65 7.34 -7.09 -2.14
N ASP A 66 7.99 -6.11 -2.75
CA ASP A 66 8.16 -6.01 -4.21
C ASP A 66 8.81 -7.25 -4.83
N ASP A 67 9.84 -7.78 -4.19
CA ASP A 67 10.55 -9.01 -4.58
C ASP A 67 9.69 -10.27 -4.49
N ALA A 68 8.63 -10.25 -3.69
CA ALA A 68 7.70 -11.37 -3.50
C ALA A 68 6.49 -11.32 -4.45
N ILE A 69 6.22 -10.21 -5.17
CA ILE A 69 5.03 -10.07 -6.02
C ILE A 69 5.04 -11.12 -7.14
N ALA A 70 6.07 -11.13 -7.97
CA ALA A 70 6.15 -12.07 -9.09
C ALA A 70 6.23 -13.54 -8.64
N PRO A 71 6.98 -13.93 -7.59
CA PRO A 71 6.90 -15.27 -7.02
C PRO A 71 5.51 -15.68 -6.54
N ALA A 72 4.82 -14.83 -5.81
CA ALA A 72 3.45 -15.10 -5.35
C ALA A 72 2.47 -15.23 -6.53
N ALA A 73 2.57 -14.36 -7.53
CA ALA A 73 1.77 -14.45 -8.74
C ALA A 73 2.00 -15.79 -9.48
N ARG A 74 3.24 -16.27 -9.56
CA ARG A 74 3.56 -17.59 -10.14
C ARG A 74 2.95 -18.76 -9.33
N SER A 75 3.03 -18.69 -8.00
CA SER A 75 2.45 -19.72 -7.12
C SER A 75 0.93 -19.82 -7.27
N LEU A 76 0.25 -18.71 -7.49
CA LEU A 76 -1.21 -18.64 -7.64
C LEU A 76 -1.68 -18.90 -9.07
N ALA A 77 -0.81 -18.79 -10.07
CA ALA A 77 -1.16 -19.03 -11.46
C ALA A 77 -1.71 -20.45 -11.66
N GLY A 78 -2.90 -20.54 -12.26
CA GLY A 78 -3.62 -21.80 -12.46
C GLY A 78 -4.32 -22.39 -11.23
N ARG A 79 -4.08 -21.82 -10.03
CA ARG A 79 -4.71 -22.26 -8.78
C ARG A 79 -5.84 -21.35 -8.31
N LEU A 80 -5.84 -20.10 -8.79
CA LEU A 80 -6.84 -19.10 -8.47
C LEU A 80 -7.32 -18.43 -9.74
N ARG A 81 -8.64 -18.22 -9.86
CA ARG A 81 -9.25 -17.42 -10.93
C ARG A 81 -9.77 -16.13 -10.38
N CYS A 82 -9.47 -15.02 -11.05
CA CYS A 82 -10.00 -13.71 -10.71
C CYS A 82 -10.25 -12.89 -11.98
N ARG A 83 -11.12 -11.90 -11.88
CA ARG A 83 -11.40 -10.94 -12.95
C ARG A 83 -10.31 -9.88 -13.06
N ALA A 84 -9.80 -9.42 -11.90
CA ALA A 84 -8.70 -8.49 -11.84
C ALA A 84 -7.72 -8.84 -10.71
N ALA A 85 -6.44 -8.58 -10.92
CA ALA A 85 -5.40 -8.74 -9.93
C ALA A 85 -4.59 -7.45 -9.76
N PHE A 86 -4.31 -7.09 -8.52
CA PHE A 86 -3.58 -5.87 -8.16
C PHE A 86 -2.41 -6.16 -7.24
N HIS A 87 -1.38 -5.32 -7.29
CA HIS A 87 -0.37 -5.22 -6.25
C HIS A 87 -0.25 -3.78 -5.74
N PHE A 88 0.43 -3.59 -4.58
CA PHE A 88 0.57 -2.29 -3.93
C PHE A 88 1.95 -1.63 -4.11
N SER A 89 2.84 -2.20 -4.93
CA SER A 89 4.15 -1.60 -5.19
C SER A 89 4.04 -0.22 -5.84
N GLY A 90 4.79 0.74 -5.34
CA GLY A 90 4.96 2.05 -5.96
C GLY A 90 5.98 2.04 -7.09
N ALA A 91 6.94 1.11 -7.04
CA ALA A 91 8.04 1.02 -8.00
C ALA A 91 7.73 0.12 -9.20
N LEU A 92 7.10 -1.06 -8.96
CA LEU A 92 6.84 -2.04 -10.00
C LEU A 92 5.57 -1.71 -10.77
N ALA A 93 5.59 -1.91 -12.09
CA ALA A 93 4.41 -1.83 -12.93
C ALA A 93 3.52 -3.08 -12.79
N ALA A 94 2.26 -3.00 -13.21
CA ALA A 94 1.29 -4.10 -13.23
C ALA A 94 1.82 -5.37 -13.91
N ALA A 95 2.78 -5.22 -14.84
CA ALA A 95 3.46 -6.33 -15.51
C ALA A 95 4.17 -7.31 -14.55
N ALA A 96 4.45 -6.94 -13.30
CA ALA A 96 4.93 -7.86 -12.27
C ALA A 96 3.95 -9.01 -11.99
N LEU A 97 2.66 -8.82 -12.31
CA LEU A 97 1.59 -9.82 -12.20
C LEU A 97 1.40 -10.67 -13.47
N ASN A 98 2.23 -10.54 -14.51
CA ASN A 98 2.09 -11.28 -15.77
C ASN A 98 1.86 -12.79 -15.65
N PRO A 99 2.39 -13.51 -14.63
CA PRO A 99 2.05 -14.90 -14.43
C PRO A 99 0.55 -15.19 -14.29
N LEU A 100 -0.26 -14.23 -13.84
CA LEU A 100 -1.71 -14.36 -13.68
C LEU A 100 -2.49 -14.11 -14.97
N LYS A 101 -1.87 -13.65 -16.06
CA LYS A 101 -2.56 -13.45 -17.35
C LYS A 101 -3.19 -14.73 -17.88
N SER A 102 -2.58 -15.89 -17.62
CA SER A 102 -3.13 -17.19 -18.01
C SER A 102 -4.48 -17.51 -17.34
N SER A 103 -4.80 -16.83 -16.24
CA SER A 103 -6.09 -16.95 -15.55
C SER A 103 -7.18 -16.02 -16.14
N GLY A 104 -6.86 -15.23 -17.16
CA GLY A 104 -7.78 -14.24 -17.77
C GLY A 104 -7.93 -12.96 -16.94
N ALA A 105 -7.12 -12.73 -15.92
CA ALA A 105 -7.18 -11.56 -15.07
C ALA A 105 -6.67 -10.30 -15.80
N ALA A 106 -7.40 -9.17 -15.67
CA ALA A 106 -6.86 -7.85 -15.93
C ALA A 106 -5.89 -7.45 -14.81
N LEU A 107 -4.72 -6.92 -15.17
CA LEU A 107 -3.63 -6.66 -14.23
C LEU A 107 -3.47 -5.17 -13.94
N GLY A 108 -3.37 -4.82 -12.66
CA GLY A 108 -3.19 -3.46 -12.22
C GLY A 108 -2.29 -3.29 -11.00
N SER A 109 -1.96 -2.06 -10.74
CA SER A 109 -1.25 -1.63 -9.53
C SER A 109 -2.04 -0.53 -8.84
N LEU A 110 -2.15 -0.61 -7.52
CA LEU A 110 -2.79 0.37 -6.64
C LEU A 110 -1.76 0.79 -5.58
N HIS A 111 -1.11 1.93 -5.75
CA HIS A 111 -0.14 2.39 -4.75
C HIS A 111 -0.71 3.52 -3.89
N PRO A 112 -1.02 3.25 -2.61
CA PRO A 112 -1.47 4.28 -1.69
C PRO A 112 -0.29 5.17 -1.27
N LEU A 113 -0.42 6.47 -1.44
CA LEU A 113 0.55 7.45 -0.94
C LEU A 113 0.28 7.71 0.54
N ARG A 114 0.62 6.71 1.36
CA ARG A 114 0.38 6.72 2.81
C ARG A 114 1.39 5.85 3.54
N VAL A 115 1.80 6.30 4.73
CA VAL A 115 2.58 5.48 5.67
C VAL A 115 1.60 4.70 6.54
N PHE A 116 1.74 3.38 6.58
CA PHE A 116 0.96 2.49 7.44
C PHE A 116 1.82 2.03 8.62
N MET A 117 1.41 2.38 9.83
CA MET A 117 2.13 2.06 11.06
C MET A 117 1.68 0.74 11.70
N GLY A 118 0.55 0.18 11.23
CA GLY A 118 -0.01 -1.08 11.72
C GLY A 118 -1.08 -0.92 12.81
N ALA A 119 -1.56 0.30 13.05
CA ALA A 119 -2.67 0.51 13.97
C ALA A 119 -3.97 -0.10 13.41
N SER A 120 -4.80 -0.66 14.29
CA SER A 120 -6.07 -1.31 13.91
C SER A 120 -7.09 -0.36 13.27
N ALA A 121 -6.99 0.94 13.56
CA ALA A 121 -7.86 1.97 12.98
C ALA A 121 -7.39 2.50 11.62
N GLU A 122 -6.22 2.05 11.11
CA GLU A 122 -5.72 2.53 9.82
C GLU A 122 -6.59 2.04 8.67
N THR A 123 -6.94 2.99 7.78
CA THR A 123 -7.77 2.77 6.58
C THR A 123 -7.12 3.40 5.36
N TRP A 124 -7.69 3.15 4.18
CA TRP A 124 -7.31 3.83 2.93
C TRP A 124 -8.15 5.09 2.65
N SER A 125 -9.02 5.48 3.58
CA SER A 125 -9.83 6.69 3.43
C SER A 125 -8.94 7.92 3.23
N ASP A 126 -9.33 8.77 2.28
CA ASP A 126 -8.59 9.98 1.85
C ASP A 126 -7.17 9.75 1.31
N ALA A 127 -6.70 8.50 1.21
CA ALA A 127 -5.41 8.23 0.62
C ALA A 127 -5.43 8.56 -0.89
N PHE A 128 -4.42 9.30 -1.36
CA PHE A 128 -4.13 9.37 -2.79
C PHE A 128 -3.63 7.99 -3.24
N VAL A 129 -4.23 7.43 -4.31
CA VAL A 129 -3.85 6.12 -4.82
C VAL A 129 -3.51 6.21 -6.29
N ALA A 130 -2.24 6.02 -6.61
CA ALA A 130 -1.80 5.93 -8.01
C ALA A 130 -2.22 4.58 -8.60
N ILE A 131 -2.79 4.61 -9.81
CA ILE A 131 -3.33 3.44 -10.51
C ILE A 131 -2.74 3.38 -11.91
N GLU A 132 -2.27 2.21 -12.31
CA GLU A 132 -1.89 1.88 -13.68
C GLU A 132 -2.14 0.40 -13.98
N GLY A 133 -2.14 0.02 -15.24
CA GLY A 133 -2.32 -1.36 -15.69
C GLY A 133 -3.16 -1.49 -16.96
N ASP A 134 -3.72 -2.68 -17.15
CA ASP A 134 -4.68 -2.95 -18.22
C ASP A 134 -5.93 -2.07 -18.05
N ALA A 135 -6.58 -1.66 -19.13
CA ALA A 135 -7.72 -0.73 -19.08
C ALA A 135 -8.83 -1.18 -18.13
N ASP A 136 -9.23 -2.44 -18.21
CA ASP A 136 -10.27 -3.01 -17.33
C ASP A 136 -9.82 -3.02 -15.85
N ALA A 137 -8.54 -3.29 -15.58
CA ALA A 137 -8.00 -3.23 -14.23
C ALA A 137 -8.02 -1.81 -13.68
N VAL A 138 -7.66 -0.82 -14.49
CA VAL A 138 -7.68 0.59 -14.08
C VAL A 138 -9.11 1.01 -13.71
N ASP A 139 -10.11 0.68 -14.51
CA ASP A 139 -11.53 1.00 -14.23
C ASP A 139 -12.04 0.30 -12.96
N ILE A 140 -11.72 -0.97 -12.79
CA ILE A 140 -12.05 -1.74 -11.56
C ILE A 140 -11.33 -1.12 -10.36
N GLY A 141 -10.05 -0.82 -10.49
CA GLY A 141 -9.23 -0.25 -9.42
C GLY A 141 -9.71 1.13 -8.95
N GLU A 142 -10.11 1.99 -9.88
CA GLU A 142 -10.71 3.29 -9.53
C GLU A 142 -11.99 3.14 -8.72
N ASN A 143 -12.90 2.27 -9.17
CA ASN A 143 -14.14 2.01 -8.46
C ASN A 143 -13.89 1.42 -7.07
N LEU A 144 -12.94 0.49 -6.96
CA LEU A 144 -12.52 -0.12 -5.71
C LEU A 144 -11.97 0.91 -4.73
N VAL A 145 -11.05 1.79 -5.21
CA VAL A 145 -10.45 2.84 -4.39
C VAL A 145 -11.49 3.86 -3.93
N ARG A 146 -12.42 4.28 -4.81
CA ARG A 146 -13.52 5.18 -4.40
C ARG A 146 -14.46 4.55 -3.38
N ALA A 147 -14.77 3.26 -3.55
CA ALA A 147 -15.64 2.53 -2.63
C ALA A 147 -15.10 2.50 -1.20
N ILE A 148 -13.78 2.45 -1.04
CA ILE A 148 -13.12 2.47 0.27
C ILE A 148 -12.73 3.89 0.75
N GLY A 149 -13.26 4.93 0.11
CA GLY A 149 -13.03 6.33 0.48
C GLY A 149 -11.69 6.92 0.03
N GLY A 150 -10.92 6.22 -0.79
CA GLY A 150 -9.65 6.72 -1.33
C GLY A 150 -9.83 7.63 -2.55
N ARG A 151 -8.77 8.32 -2.94
CA ARG A 151 -8.73 9.24 -4.07
C ARG A 151 -7.88 8.64 -5.21
N PRO A 152 -8.49 7.99 -6.23
CA PRO A 152 -7.77 7.35 -7.32
C PRO A 152 -7.17 8.38 -8.30
N ARG A 153 -5.98 8.09 -8.81
CA ARG A 153 -5.32 8.85 -9.88
C ARG A 153 -4.64 7.91 -10.85
N ARG A 154 -5.03 7.96 -12.11
CA ARG A 154 -4.34 7.24 -13.18
C ARG A 154 -2.97 7.84 -13.42
N ILE A 155 -1.96 7.01 -13.58
CA ILE A 155 -0.61 7.38 -14.00
C ILE A 155 -0.19 6.47 -15.15
N ALA A 156 0.70 6.96 -16.01
CA ALA A 156 1.32 6.11 -17.02
C ALA A 156 2.30 5.12 -16.35
N PRO A 157 2.41 3.86 -16.82
CA PRO A 157 3.38 2.90 -16.27
C PRO A 157 4.81 3.43 -16.26
N GLU A 158 5.19 4.20 -17.28
CA GLU A 158 6.51 4.82 -17.43
C GLU A 158 6.78 5.92 -16.38
N ALA A 159 5.72 6.51 -15.84
CA ALA A 159 5.84 7.54 -14.80
C ALA A 159 6.09 6.96 -13.40
N LYS A 160 5.86 5.64 -13.18
CA LYS A 160 6.01 5.02 -11.84
C LYS A 160 7.39 5.24 -11.20
N PRO A 161 8.52 5.10 -11.88
CA PRO A 161 9.82 5.31 -11.24
C PRO A 161 9.97 6.73 -10.69
N LEU A 162 9.55 7.75 -11.46
CA LEU A 162 9.60 9.15 -11.00
C LEU A 162 8.61 9.42 -9.87
N TYR A 163 7.38 8.93 -10.00
CA TYR A 163 6.35 9.01 -8.98
C TYR A 163 6.84 8.38 -7.66
N HIS A 164 7.40 7.17 -7.72
CA HIS A 164 7.87 6.47 -6.52
C HIS A 164 9.11 7.14 -5.90
N ALA A 165 10.02 7.66 -6.72
CA ALA A 165 11.14 8.46 -6.23
C ALA A 165 10.67 9.70 -5.46
N ALA A 166 9.69 10.44 -5.99
CA ALA A 166 9.10 11.59 -5.29
C ALA A 166 8.43 11.18 -3.97
N ALA A 167 7.66 10.08 -3.96
CA ALA A 167 7.04 9.56 -2.74
C ALA A 167 8.09 9.15 -1.68
N THR A 168 9.16 8.49 -2.11
CA THR A 168 10.26 8.06 -1.24
C THR A 168 11.01 9.27 -0.66
N LEU A 169 11.26 10.30 -1.47
CA LEU A 169 11.88 11.54 -0.99
C LEU A 169 10.97 12.25 0.03
N ALA A 170 9.67 12.34 -0.24
CA ALA A 170 8.75 13.00 0.68
C ALA A 170 8.62 12.27 2.03
N ALA A 171 8.60 10.94 2.04
CA ALA A 171 8.46 10.15 3.26
C ALA A 171 9.82 9.78 3.88
N GLY A 172 10.59 8.94 3.20
CA GLY A 172 11.88 8.45 3.70
C GLY A 172 12.93 9.56 3.80
N GLY A 173 12.92 10.49 2.85
CA GLY A 173 13.80 11.66 2.88
C GLY A 173 13.55 12.53 4.10
N THR A 174 12.29 12.80 4.43
CA THR A 174 11.94 13.55 5.66
C THR A 174 12.45 12.84 6.92
N VAL A 175 12.26 11.53 7.03
CA VAL A 175 12.78 10.76 8.17
C VAL A 175 14.30 10.86 8.24
N ALA A 176 15.00 10.77 7.12
CA ALA A 176 16.46 10.86 7.07
C ALA A 176 16.96 12.25 7.54
N VAL A 177 16.32 13.33 7.04
CA VAL A 177 16.67 14.71 7.43
C VAL A 177 16.42 14.93 8.92
N VAL A 178 15.28 14.52 9.46
CA VAL A 178 14.96 14.64 10.89
C VAL A 178 15.94 13.83 11.74
N SER A 179 16.28 12.61 11.31
CA SER A 179 17.28 11.78 12.01
C SER A 179 18.65 12.43 12.05
N PHE A 180 19.09 13.03 10.93
CA PHE A 180 20.36 13.76 10.88
C PHE A 180 20.36 14.99 11.79
N ALA A 181 19.29 15.78 11.76
CA ALA A 181 19.13 16.95 12.62
C ALA A 181 19.11 16.57 14.12
N ALA A 182 18.47 15.44 14.48
CA ALA A 182 18.44 14.96 15.86
C ALA A 182 19.84 14.57 16.38
N ARG A 183 20.70 14.01 15.52
CA ARG A 183 22.10 13.73 15.87
C ARG A 183 22.88 15.01 16.13
N ALA A 184 22.70 16.05 15.30
CA ALA A 184 23.35 17.35 15.52
C ALA A 184 22.91 17.98 16.86
N TRP A 185 21.65 17.82 17.25
CA TRP A 185 21.15 18.28 18.55
C TRP A 185 21.75 17.48 19.72
N GLN A 186 21.99 16.17 19.53
CA GLN A 186 22.62 15.34 20.54
C GLN A 186 24.06 15.79 20.80
N GLU A 187 24.81 16.19 19.77
CA GLU A 187 26.15 16.80 19.90
C GLU A 187 26.09 18.16 20.62
N ALA A 188 24.96 18.87 20.54
CA ALA A 188 24.72 20.10 21.29
C ALA A 188 24.22 19.87 22.73
N GLY A 189 24.17 18.61 23.19
CA GLY A 189 23.78 18.26 24.57
C GLY A 189 22.27 18.08 24.79
N ILE A 190 21.47 18.02 23.72
CA ILE A 190 20.01 17.79 23.81
C ILE A 190 19.78 16.26 23.72
N PRO A 191 19.02 15.67 24.65
CA PRO A 191 18.74 14.24 24.63
C PRO A 191 18.07 13.79 23.32
N GLU A 192 18.47 12.61 22.81
CA GLU A 192 17.98 12.07 21.51
C GLU A 192 16.44 12.03 21.42
N GLU A 193 15.79 11.57 22.47
CA GLU A 193 14.31 11.47 22.46
C GLU A 193 13.64 12.83 22.37
N GLU A 194 14.17 13.83 23.06
CA GLU A 194 13.66 15.20 23.01
C GLU A 194 13.88 15.83 21.63
N GLY A 195 15.11 15.67 21.08
CA GLY A 195 15.44 16.12 19.73
C GLY A 195 14.54 15.47 18.66
N ARG A 196 14.33 14.15 18.76
CA ARG A 196 13.48 13.40 17.84
C ARG A 196 12.03 13.92 17.85
N ARG A 197 11.47 14.19 19.02
CA ARG A 197 10.10 14.71 19.15
C ARG A 197 9.98 16.13 18.63
N ALA A 198 10.82 17.04 19.08
CA ALA A 198 10.76 18.46 18.70
C ALA A 198 11.02 18.69 17.21
N LEU A 199 12.05 18.04 16.65
CA LEU A 199 12.38 18.15 15.23
C LEU A 199 11.37 17.42 14.34
N GLY A 200 10.80 16.32 14.81
CA GLY A 200 9.70 15.63 14.13
C GLY A 200 8.45 16.52 14.03
N ASP A 201 8.05 17.19 15.12
CA ASP A 201 6.93 18.14 15.10
C ASP A 201 7.22 19.35 14.19
N LEU A 202 8.44 19.91 14.26
CA LEU A 202 8.86 21.00 13.37
C LEU A 202 8.78 20.58 11.88
N ALA A 203 9.27 19.39 11.53
CA ALA A 203 9.22 18.91 10.15
C ALA A 203 7.79 18.66 9.67
N ALA A 204 6.90 18.15 10.54
CA ALA A 204 5.50 17.95 10.22
C ALA A 204 4.80 19.29 9.93
N ARG A 205 5.03 20.32 10.75
CA ARG A 205 4.48 21.66 10.56
C ARG A 205 5.02 22.35 9.30
N ALA A 206 6.30 22.19 9.00
CA ALA A 206 6.90 22.71 7.78
C ALA A 206 6.29 22.04 6.53
N ALA A 207 6.10 20.71 6.55
CA ALA A 207 5.44 19.99 5.47
C ALA A 207 3.97 20.42 5.29
N GLU A 208 3.23 20.61 6.39
CA GLU A 208 1.85 21.12 6.38
C GLU A 208 1.76 22.56 5.80
N ALA A 209 2.67 23.44 6.20
CA ALA A 209 2.75 24.81 5.65
C ALA A 209 3.03 24.78 4.15
N ALA A 210 3.99 23.95 3.70
CA ALA A 210 4.30 23.78 2.29
C ALA A 210 3.10 23.24 1.48
N ALA A 211 2.37 22.28 2.03
CA ALA A 211 1.19 21.70 1.39
C ALA A 211 0.01 22.68 1.30
N SER A 212 -0.18 23.54 2.30
CA SER A 212 -1.33 24.43 2.39
C SER A 212 -1.09 25.83 1.76
N ARG A 213 0.13 26.36 1.84
CA ARG A 213 0.46 27.74 1.41
C ARG A 213 1.35 27.78 0.16
N GLY A 214 1.95 26.64 -0.22
CA GLY A 214 2.95 26.57 -1.30
C GLY A 214 4.39 26.61 -0.78
N PHE A 215 5.32 26.16 -1.62
CA PHE A 215 6.71 25.98 -1.23
C PHE A 215 7.43 27.30 -0.93
N GLU A 216 7.15 28.36 -1.71
CA GLU A 216 7.79 29.66 -1.54
C GLU A 216 7.46 30.29 -0.18
N GLU A 217 6.19 30.29 0.21
CA GLU A 217 5.76 30.86 1.49
C GLU A 217 6.21 30.03 2.71
N ALA A 218 6.42 28.71 2.52
CA ALA A 218 6.86 27.85 3.60
C ALA A 218 8.34 28.04 3.99
N PHE A 219 9.15 28.66 3.12
CA PHE A 219 10.57 28.98 3.40
C PHE A 219 10.77 30.34 4.09
N THR A 220 9.77 31.21 4.11
CA THR A 220 9.84 32.50 4.79
C THR A 220 9.43 32.36 6.26
N GLY A 221 10.35 31.84 7.06
CA GLY A 221 10.21 31.77 8.52
C GLY A 221 11.06 32.81 9.21
#